data_094493878581eb6b2fbe6c7b6f272435
#
_entry.id   094493878581eb6b2fbe6c7b6f272435
#
_cell.length_a   1.000
_cell.length_b   1.000
_cell.length_c   1.000
_cell.angle_alpha   90.00
_cell.angle_beta   90.00
_cell.angle_gamma   90.00
#
_symmetry.space_group_name_H-M   'P 1'
#
loop_
_entity.id
_entity.type
_entity.pdbx_description
1 polymer ?
#
loop_
_entity_poly.entity_id
_entity_poly.type
_entity_poly.pdbx_seq_one_letter_code
_entity_poly.pdbx_strand_id
1 'polypeptide(L)'
;VLAIAKNGSETARQAAVAALQRVGDASCVPVLMEMAAGADAELAKAAAEALAGLPGKDVDADLAERLPQASGAARRVLIELAGRRRIAAASGALIEAADDADGKIRALALAALGSTIGPDELSFLITRAVAPPHAADAKAAMPALKAACIRMPDGQTCATMLIAAMSDAPIATKSSILEILGAMGNATALEAVGAAARDKSTELQDTASRLLGEWMSVDAAPVLLELAKTATDSKYQVRALRGYIRLVRQFT
;
A
#
# COMPACT_ATOMS: atom_id res chain seq x y z
N VAL A 1 -14.26 -28.57 17.98
CA VAL A 1 -13.14 -28.23 17.10
C VAL A 1 -12.05 -27.51 17.88
N LEU A 2 -12.35 -26.47 18.67
CA LEU A 2 -11.36 -25.70 19.47
C LEU A 2 -10.52 -26.58 20.41
N ALA A 3 -11.13 -27.55 21.10
CA ALA A 3 -10.41 -28.47 21.98
C ALA A 3 -9.40 -29.37 21.20
N ILE A 4 -9.77 -29.79 20.01
CA ILE A 4 -8.88 -30.56 19.11
C ILE A 4 -7.75 -29.68 18.58
N ALA A 5 -8.04 -28.44 18.24
CA ALA A 5 -7.03 -27.48 17.82
C ALA A 5 -5.96 -27.25 18.92
N LYS A 6 -6.36 -27.20 20.19
CA LYS A 6 -5.42 -27.05 21.32
C LYS A 6 -4.63 -28.31 21.65
N ASN A 7 -5.31 -29.44 21.76
CA ASN A 7 -4.77 -30.62 22.45
C ASN A 7 -4.67 -31.87 21.56
N GLY A 8 -5.01 -31.78 20.27
CA GLY A 8 -4.94 -32.89 19.33
C GLY A 8 -3.53 -33.26 18.90
N SER A 9 -3.39 -34.41 18.21
CA SER A 9 -2.15 -34.71 17.48
C SER A 9 -1.90 -33.64 16.39
N GLU A 10 -0.68 -33.54 15.89
CA GLU A 10 -0.30 -32.56 14.86
C GLU A 10 -1.28 -32.54 13.68
N THR A 11 -1.57 -33.69 13.10
CA THR A 11 -2.53 -33.85 12.00
C THR A 11 -3.95 -33.41 12.41
N ALA A 12 -4.38 -33.75 13.63
CA ALA A 12 -5.68 -33.35 14.13
C ALA A 12 -5.79 -31.83 14.37
N ARG A 13 -4.70 -31.21 14.85
CA ARG A 13 -4.62 -29.74 15.03
C ARG A 13 -4.71 -29.01 13.69
N GLN A 14 -3.97 -29.45 12.67
CA GLN A 14 -4.03 -28.89 11.32
C GLN A 14 -5.45 -29.01 10.73
N ALA A 15 -6.06 -30.19 10.84
CA ALA A 15 -7.46 -30.40 10.38
C ALA A 15 -8.45 -29.51 11.14
N ALA A 16 -8.27 -29.34 12.45
CA ALA A 16 -9.12 -28.49 13.27
C ALA A 16 -8.96 -27.01 12.88
N VAL A 17 -7.75 -26.51 12.61
CA VAL A 17 -7.50 -25.14 12.13
C VAL A 17 -8.17 -24.90 10.78
N ALA A 18 -8.06 -25.85 9.85
CA ALA A 18 -8.73 -25.76 8.55
C ALA A 18 -10.26 -25.75 8.67
N ALA A 19 -10.83 -26.47 9.65
CA ALA A 19 -12.25 -26.44 9.93
C ALA A 19 -12.66 -25.09 10.53
N LEU A 20 -11.87 -24.52 11.48
CA LEU A 20 -12.13 -23.22 12.09
C LEU A 20 -12.13 -22.09 11.05
N GLN A 21 -11.29 -22.15 10.03
CA GLN A 21 -11.30 -21.20 8.92
C GLN A 21 -12.66 -21.10 8.22
N ARG A 22 -13.41 -22.20 8.17
CA ARG A 22 -14.69 -22.31 7.45
C ARG A 22 -15.91 -21.97 8.29
N VAL A 23 -15.88 -22.37 9.56
CA VAL A 23 -17.06 -22.30 10.44
C VAL A 23 -16.79 -21.57 11.74
N GLY A 24 -15.61 -20.98 11.90
CA GLY A 24 -15.23 -20.24 13.10
C GLY A 24 -15.83 -18.82 13.16
N ASP A 25 -15.80 -18.26 14.33
CA ASP A 25 -16.21 -16.90 14.66
C ASP A 25 -15.16 -16.23 15.57
N ALA A 26 -15.48 -15.08 16.14
CA ALA A 26 -14.58 -14.34 17.03
C ALA A 26 -14.11 -15.16 18.25
N SER A 27 -14.88 -16.14 18.73
CA SER A 27 -14.48 -17.00 19.85
C SER A 27 -13.25 -17.87 19.54
N CYS A 28 -12.92 -18.03 18.25
CA CYS A 28 -11.76 -18.79 17.79
C CYS A 28 -10.46 -17.97 17.81
N VAL A 29 -10.54 -16.64 17.87
CA VAL A 29 -9.40 -15.73 17.76
C VAL A 29 -8.33 -16.02 18.80
N PRO A 30 -8.63 -16.18 20.12
CA PRO A 30 -7.58 -16.43 21.12
C PRO A 30 -6.76 -17.68 20.83
N VAL A 31 -7.42 -18.77 20.42
CA VAL A 31 -6.79 -20.06 20.15
C VAL A 31 -5.93 -20.00 18.88
N LEU A 32 -6.46 -19.40 17.82
CA LEU A 32 -5.75 -19.26 16.57
C LEU A 32 -4.57 -18.27 16.70
N MET A 33 -4.68 -17.23 17.52
CA MET A 33 -3.58 -16.31 17.81
C MET A 33 -2.44 -16.98 18.56
N GLU A 34 -2.75 -17.84 19.57
CA GLU A 34 -1.77 -18.63 20.29
C GLU A 34 -0.96 -19.52 19.33
N MET A 35 -1.65 -20.17 18.39
CA MET A 35 -1.01 -21.01 17.35
C MET A 35 -0.22 -20.19 16.34
N ALA A 36 -0.77 -19.09 15.86
CA ALA A 36 -0.12 -18.22 14.89
C ALA A 36 1.17 -17.57 15.42
N ALA A 37 1.26 -17.34 16.72
CA ALA A 37 2.46 -16.87 17.41
C ALA A 37 3.37 -17.99 17.91
N GLY A 38 2.99 -19.25 17.73
CA GLY A 38 3.71 -20.43 18.23
C GLY A 38 4.98 -20.76 17.43
N ALA A 39 5.77 -21.71 17.94
CA ALA A 39 7.04 -22.12 17.35
C ALA A 39 6.90 -23.11 16.18
N ASP A 40 5.76 -23.76 16.05
CA ASP A 40 5.46 -24.69 14.93
C ASP A 40 5.09 -23.86 13.67
N ALA A 41 6.02 -23.77 12.73
CA ALA A 41 5.90 -22.90 11.56
C ALA A 41 4.70 -23.25 10.66
N GLU A 42 4.43 -24.54 10.46
CA GLU A 42 3.31 -24.98 9.60
C GLU A 42 1.96 -24.66 10.26
N LEU A 43 1.84 -24.95 11.56
CA LEU A 43 0.64 -24.62 12.31
C LEU A 43 0.44 -23.13 12.46
N ALA A 44 1.52 -22.37 12.69
CA ALA A 44 1.46 -20.91 12.79
C ALA A 44 0.96 -20.28 11.49
N LYS A 45 1.48 -20.76 10.35
CA LYS A 45 1.01 -20.31 9.03
C LYS A 45 -0.46 -20.65 8.81
N ALA A 46 -0.86 -21.90 9.09
CA ALA A 46 -2.25 -22.33 8.93
C ALA A 46 -3.20 -21.51 9.82
N ALA A 47 -2.81 -21.24 11.07
CA ALA A 47 -3.60 -20.42 12.00
C ALA A 47 -3.70 -18.96 11.56
N ALA A 48 -2.62 -18.36 11.04
CA ALA A 48 -2.66 -17.00 10.47
C ALA A 48 -3.54 -16.92 9.23
N GLU A 49 -3.53 -17.94 8.35
CA GLU A 49 -4.44 -18.03 7.22
C GLU A 49 -5.90 -18.19 7.68
N ALA A 50 -6.15 -19.00 8.69
CA ALA A 50 -7.48 -19.14 9.28
C ALA A 50 -8.00 -17.81 9.84
N LEU A 51 -7.19 -17.10 10.64
CA LEU A 51 -7.51 -15.77 11.16
C LEU A 51 -7.79 -14.75 10.05
N ALA A 52 -7.01 -14.77 8.98
CA ALA A 52 -7.22 -13.88 7.84
C ALA A 52 -8.55 -14.15 7.13
N GLY A 53 -9.02 -15.40 7.13
CA GLY A 53 -10.27 -15.82 6.48
C GLY A 53 -11.50 -15.84 7.38
N LEU A 54 -11.37 -15.69 8.72
CA LEU A 54 -12.53 -15.68 9.63
C LEU A 54 -13.49 -14.53 9.28
N PRO A 55 -14.81 -14.82 9.15
CA PRO A 55 -15.79 -13.77 8.86
C PRO A 55 -16.14 -12.96 10.11
N GLY A 56 -16.61 -11.74 9.88
CA GLY A 56 -17.24 -10.90 10.91
C GLY A 56 -16.40 -9.72 11.38
N LYS A 57 -17.11 -8.62 11.67
CA LYS A 57 -16.51 -7.38 12.21
C LYS A 57 -16.03 -7.55 13.66
N ASP A 58 -16.60 -8.49 14.40
CA ASP A 58 -16.20 -8.79 15.77
C ASP A 58 -14.79 -9.39 15.82
N VAL A 59 -14.41 -10.18 14.79
CA VAL A 59 -13.02 -10.65 14.60
C VAL A 59 -12.06 -9.48 14.38
N ASP A 60 -12.44 -8.52 13.53
CA ASP A 60 -11.63 -7.34 13.26
C ASP A 60 -11.47 -6.47 14.51
N ALA A 61 -12.54 -6.31 15.29
CA ALA A 61 -12.50 -5.55 16.53
C ALA A 61 -11.59 -6.22 17.57
N ASP A 62 -11.68 -7.53 17.77
CA ASP A 62 -10.85 -8.28 18.70
C ASP A 62 -9.35 -8.22 18.31
N LEU A 63 -9.04 -8.37 17.00
CA LEU A 63 -7.66 -8.25 16.50
C LEU A 63 -7.10 -6.83 16.69
N ALA A 64 -7.90 -5.79 16.44
CA ALA A 64 -7.49 -4.39 16.65
C ALA A 64 -7.22 -4.07 18.12
N GLU A 65 -8.08 -4.57 19.04
CA GLU A 65 -7.93 -4.35 20.48
C GLU A 65 -6.66 -5.02 21.04
N ARG A 66 -6.27 -6.17 20.50
CA ARG A 66 -5.06 -6.90 20.95
C ARG A 66 -3.76 -6.25 20.50
N LEU A 67 -3.75 -5.56 19.37
CA LEU A 67 -2.52 -5.08 18.73
C LEU A 67 -1.67 -4.16 19.63
N PRO A 68 -2.21 -3.16 20.36
CA PRO A 68 -1.42 -2.28 21.21
C PRO A 68 -0.70 -2.98 22.36
N GLN A 69 -1.26 -4.10 22.82
CA GLN A 69 -0.73 -4.85 23.99
C GLN A 69 0.16 -6.02 23.58
N ALA A 70 0.23 -6.32 22.29
CA ALA A 70 0.98 -7.46 21.80
C ALA A 70 2.48 -7.18 21.68
N SER A 71 3.28 -8.22 21.85
CA SER A 71 4.73 -8.18 21.70
C SER A 71 5.24 -9.38 20.90
N GLY A 72 6.49 -9.33 20.45
CA GLY A 72 7.17 -10.44 19.79
C GLY A 72 6.44 -10.98 18.55
N ALA A 73 6.27 -12.30 18.48
CA ALA A 73 5.63 -12.98 17.36
C ALA A 73 4.14 -12.59 17.20
N ALA A 74 3.40 -12.48 18.32
CA ALA A 74 1.99 -12.10 18.30
C ALA A 74 1.78 -10.72 17.70
N ARG A 75 2.64 -9.74 18.01
CA ARG A 75 2.57 -8.38 17.46
C ARG A 75 2.76 -8.40 15.94
N ARG A 76 3.74 -9.16 15.43
CA ARG A 76 3.95 -9.30 13.97
C ARG A 76 2.72 -9.88 13.28
N VAL A 77 2.18 -10.96 13.82
CA VAL A 77 0.98 -11.61 13.26
C VAL A 77 -0.20 -10.64 13.24
N LEU A 78 -0.43 -9.89 14.31
CA LEU A 78 -1.54 -8.92 14.38
C LEU A 78 -1.37 -7.77 13.40
N ILE A 79 -0.16 -7.25 13.20
CA ILE A 79 0.14 -6.21 12.20
C ILE A 79 -0.18 -6.74 10.80
N GLU A 80 0.28 -7.95 10.45
CA GLU A 80 0.02 -8.56 9.15
C GLU A 80 -1.48 -8.81 8.93
N LEU A 81 -2.20 -9.32 9.95
CA LEU A 81 -3.64 -9.54 9.88
C LEU A 81 -4.41 -8.23 9.73
N ALA A 82 -4.02 -7.17 10.44
CA ALA A 82 -4.63 -5.86 10.31
C ALA A 82 -4.56 -5.34 8.86
N GLY A 83 -3.40 -5.48 8.21
CA GLY A 83 -3.22 -5.13 6.81
C GLY A 83 -4.02 -6.02 5.84
N ARG A 84 -3.94 -7.34 5.99
CA ARG A 84 -4.64 -8.31 5.12
C ARG A 84 -6.15 -8.19 5.18
N ARG A 85 -6.69 -7.97 6.38
CA ARG A 85 -8.13 -7.81 6.63
C ARG A 85 -8.61 -6.37 6.45
N ARG A 86 -7.69 -5.42 6.23
CA ARG A 86 -7.97 -3.99 6.09
C ARG A 86 -8.71 -3.41 7.29
N ILE A 87 -8.24 -3.72 8.48
CA ILE A 87 -8.85 -3.30 9.74
C ILE A 87 -8.53 -1.82 9.99
N ALA A 88 -9.42 -0.92 9.57
CA ALA A 88 -9.21 0.52 9.74
C ALA A 88 -9.09 0.93 11.23
N ALA A 89 -9.78 0.25 12.14
CA ALA A 89 -9.68 0.50 13.58
C ALA A 89 -8.27 0.26 14.16
N ALA A 90 -7.41 -0.47 13.44
CA ALA A 90 -6.03 -0.72 13.84
C ALA A 90 -5.06 0.40 13.41
N SER A 91 -5.47 1.40 12.60
CA SER A 91 -4.56 2.39 12.02
C SER A 91 -3.76 3.15 13.07
N GLY A 92 -4.36 3.56 14.18
CA GLY A 92 -3.64 4.23 15.28
C GLY A 92 -2.51 3.38 15.87
N ALA A 93 -2.78 2.12 16.18
CA ALA A 93 -1.77 1.20 16.71
C ALA A 93 -0.69 0.85 15.67
N LEU A 94 -1.03 0.83 14.38
CA LEU A 94 -0.06 0.66 13.29
C LEU A 94 0.83 1.89 13.10
N ILE A 95 0.30 3.10 13.29
CA ILE A 95 1.08 4.35 13.31
C ILE A 95 2.12 4.30 14.43
N GLU A 96 1.73 3.88 15.64
CA GLU A 96 2.67 3.69 16.76
C GLU A 96 3.71 2.60 16.45
N ALA A 97 3.29 1.49 15.83
CA ALA A 97 4.20 0.41 15.44
C ALA A 97 5.18 0.81 14.31
N ALA A 98 4.87 1.84 13.54
CA ALA A 98 5.79 2.41 12.54
C ALA A 98 6.95 3.21 13.15
N ASP A 99 6.96 3.41 14.46
CA ASP A 99 8.05 3.99 15.25
C ASP A 99 8.76 2.97 16.14
N ASP A 100 8.50 1.68 15.96
CA ASP A 100 9.14 0.60 16.75
C ASP A 100 10.67 0.59 16.58
N ALA A 101 11.39 0.16 17.62
CA ALA A 101 12.84 -0.02 17.56
C ALA A 101 13.26 -1.08 16.53
N ASP A 102 12.44 -2.14 16.35
CA ASP A 102 12.67 -3.19 15.37
C ASP A 102 12.25 -2.74 13.96
N GLY A 103 13.22 -2.58 13.05
CA GLY A 103 12.96 -2.21 11.65
C GLY A 103 12.02 -3.17 10.90
N LYS A 104 11.93 -4.44 11.32
CA LYS A 104 10.98 -5.40 10.72
C LYS A 104 9.55 -5.06 11.13
N ILE A 105 9.34 -4.68 12.39
CA ILE A 105 8.03 -4.24 12.87
C ILE A 105 7.62 -2.96 12.15
N ARG A 106 8.52 -1.96 12.03
CA ARG A 106 8.23 -0.72 11.30
C ARG A 106 7.84 -1.00 9.85
N ALA A 107 8.59 -1.85 9.15
CA ALA A 107 8.29 -2.20 7.76
C ALA A 107 6.94 -2.90 7.60
N LEU A 108 6.58 -3.83 8.49
CA LEU A 108 5.27 -4.50 8.51
C LEU A 108 4.14 -3.50 8.79
N ALA A 109 4.33 -2.61 9.77
CA ALA A 109 3.34 -1.59 10.12
C ALA A 109 3.09 -0.61 8.97
N LEU A 110 4.16 -0.11 8.32
CA LEU A 110 4.04 0.74 7.13
C LEU A 110 3.30 0.03 5.99
N ALA A 111 3.63 -1.24 5.73
CA ALA A 111 2.93 -2.02 4.71
C ALA A 111 1.43 -2.19 5.03
N ALA A 112 1.09 -2.49 6.28
CA ALA A 112 -0.29 -2.63 6.74
C ALA A 112 -1.07 -1.31 6.63
N LEU A 113 -0.45 -0.17 6.96
CA LEU A 113 -1.03 1.17 6.80
C LEU A 113 -1.46 1.46 5.37
N GLY A 114 -0.76 0.94 4.37
CA GLY A 114 -1.16 1.08 2.97
C GLY A 114 -2.58 0.60 2.67
N SER A 115 -3.10 -0.35 3.45
CA SER A 115 -4.45 -0.90 3.29
C SER A 115 -5.46 -0.50 4.37
N THR A 116 -5.01 0.09 5.49
CA THR A 116 -5.87 0.43 6.62
C THR A 116 -6.09 1.93 6.81
N ILE A 117 -5.08 2.74 6.49
CA ILE A 117 -5.09 4.19 6.77
C ILE A 117 -6.24 4.92 6.06
N GLY A 118 -6.83 5.88 6.76
CA GLY A 118 -7.88 6.76 6.26
C GLY A 118 -7.34 8.07 5.65
N PRO A 119 -8.24 8.90 5.09
CA PRO A 119 -7.86 10.20 4.51
C PRO A 119 -7.20 11.14 5.52
N ASP A 120 -7.71 11.16 6.75
CA ASP A 120 -7.25 12.08 7.82
C ASP A 120 -5.80 11.81 8.24
N GLU A 121 -5.35 10.57 8.08
CA GLU A 121 -4.03 10.11 8.51
C GLU A 121 -3.04 9.95 7.33
N LEU A 122 -3.48 10.23 6.09
CA LEU A 122 -2.66 10.03 4.88
C LEU A 122 -1.36 10.83 4.92
N SER A 123 -1.37 12.02 5.55
CA SER A 123 -0.19 12.86 5.74
C SER A 123 0.95 12.14 6.47
N PHE A 124 0.63 11.21 7.37
CA PHE A 124 1.62 10.37 8.04
C PHE A 124 2.41 9.51 7.03
N LEU A 125 1.72 8.77 6.15
CA LEU A 125 2.39 7.95 5.14
C LEU A 125 3.18 8.79 4.14
N ILE A 126 2.67 9.96 3.75
CA ILE A 126 3.38 10.90 2.87
C ILE A 126 4.70 11.29 3.52
N THR A 127 4.69 11.71 4.79
CA THR A 127 5.89 12.09 5.53
C THR A 127 6.88 10.92 5.61
N ARG A 128 6.41 9.72 5.92
CA ARG A 128 7.26 8.51 6.00
C ARG A 128 7.85 8.09 4.66
N ALA A 129 7.17 8.36 3.56
CA ALA A 129 7.65 8.05 2.21
C ALA A 129 8.66 9.09 1.70
N VAL A 130 8.43 10.39 2.00
CA VAL A 130 9.26 11.49 1.49
C VAL A 130 10.51 11.71 2.35
N ALA A 131 10.36 11.66 3.67
CA ALA A 131 11.44 11.90 4.64
C ALA A 131 11.40 10.86 5.77
N PRO A 132 11.74 9.60 5.48
CA PRO A 132 11.70 8.54 6.47
C PRO A 132 12.76 8.77 7.56
N PRO A 133 12.41 8.64 8.85
CA PRO A 133 13.38 8.73 9.95
C PRO A 133 14.53 7.71 9.82
N HIS A 134 14.26 6.57 9.23
CA HIS A 134 15.25 5.55 8.90
C HIS A 134 15.21 5.28 7.40
N ALA A 135 16.31 5.45 6.70
CA ALA A 135 16.40 5.30 5.24
C ALA A 135 15.88 3.93 4.73
N ALA A 136 16.05 2.87 5.53
CA ALA A 136 15.56 1.53 5.18
C ALA A 136 14.03 1.44 5.06
N ASP A 137 13.30 2.29 5.78
CA ASP A 137 11.84 2.27 5.84
C ASP A 137 11.20 2.79 4.53
N ALA A 138 11.94 3.54 3.71
CA ALA A 138 11.48 4.01 2.41
C ALA A 138 10.97 2.87 1.49
N LYS A 139 11.60 1.69 1.59
CA LYS A 139 11.19 0.51 0.82
C LYS A 139 9.79 0.02 1.14
N ALA A 140 9.32 0.22 2.38
CA ALA A 140 7.98 -0.15 2.80
C ALA A 140 7.01 1.03 2.67
N ALA A 141 7.44 2.25 2.99
CA ALA A 141 6.60 3.44 3.00
C ALA A 141 6.09 3.83 1.61
N MET A 142 6.95 3.81 0.58
CA MET A 142 6.54 4.25 -0.77
C MET A 142 5.49 3.32 -1.42
N PRO A 143 5.62 1.98 -1.41
CA PRO A 143 4.56 1.09 -1.86
C PRO A 143 3.28 1.21 -1.03
N ALA A 144 3.38 1.41 0.29
CA ALA A 144 2.24 1.61 1.17
C ALA A 144 1.48 2.90 0.81
N LEU A 145 2.21 4.00 0.59
CA LEU A 145 1.63 5.27 0.14
C LEU A 145 0.90 5.10 -1.21
N LYS A 146 1.51 4.39 -2.16
CA LYS A 146 0.87 4.08 -3.45
C LYS A 146 -0.43 3.32 -3.25
N ALA A 147 -0.43 2.27 -2.44
CA ALA A 147 -1.61 1.47 -2.17
C ALA A 147 -2.72 2.29 -1.49
N ALA A 148 -2.37 3.15 -0.53
CA ALA A 148 -3.29 4.05 0.13
C ALA A 148 -3.92 5.05 -0.85
N CYS A 149 -3.12 5.77 -1.65
CA CYS A 149 -3.58 6.80 -2.58
C CYS A 149 -4.52 6.25 -3.66
N ILE A 150 -4.23 5.04 -4.21
CA ILE A 150 -5.09 4.40 -5.21
C ILE A 150 -6.45 4.01 -4.62
N ARG A 151 -6.49 3.68 -3.32
CA ARG A 151 -7.69 3.24 -2.61
C ARG A 151 -8.56 4.39 -2.09
N MET A 152 -7.97 5.58 -1.87
CA MET A 152 -8.68 6.72 -1.32
C MET A 152 -9.86 7.15 -2.20
N PRO A 153 -11.03 7.47 -1.62
CA PRO A 153 -12.21 7.87 -2.38
C PRO A 153 -12.02 9.23 -3.07
N ASP A 154 -11.30 10.15 -2.44
CA ASP A 154 -10.96 11.46 -3.02
C ASP A 154 -9.52 11.44 -3.57
N GLY A 155 -9.41 10.98 -4.80
CA GLY A 155 -8.11 10.93 -5.50
C GLY A 155 -7.57 12.32 -5.85
N GLN A 156 -8.41 13.36 -5.97
CA GLN A 156 -7.94 14.72 -6.29
C GLN A 156 -7.23 15.34 -5.10
N THR A 157 -7.83 15.26 -3.91
CA THR A 157 -7.19 15.70 -2.66
C THR A 157 -5.88 14.95 -2.42
N CYS A 158 -5.87 13.62 -2.60
CA CYS A 158 -4.63 12.83 -2.49
C CYS A 158 -3.55 13.31 -3.46
N ALA A 159 -3.89 13.55 -4.73
CA ALA A 159 -2.93 14.07 -5.72
C ALA A 159 -2.38 15.43 -5.31
N THR A 160 -3.23 16.34 -4.82
CA THR A 160 -2.80 17.66 -4.33
C THR A 160 -1.82 17.55 -3.17
N MET A 161 -2.07 16.66 -2.20
CA MET A 161 -1.16 16.42 -1.08
C MET A 161 0.19 15.85 -1.55
N LEU A 162 0.19 14.94 -2.51
CA LEU A 162 1.42 14.38 -3.10
C LEU A 162 2.23 15.44 -3.85
N ILE A 163 1.57 16.30 -4.62
CA ILE A 163 2.21 17.41 -5.35
C ILE A 163 2.86 18.40 -4.38
N ALA A 164 2.16 18.75 -3.31
CA ALA A 164 2.72 19.61 -2.26
C ALA A 164 3.98 19.00 -1.63
N ALA A 165 3.95 17.68 -1.36
CA ALA A 165 5.08 16.96 -0.78
C ALA A 165 6.28 16.83 -1.72
N MET A 166 6.10 17.01 -3.03
CA MET A 166 7.20 16.99 -4.01
C MET A 166 8.09 18.24 -3.95
N SER A 167 7.61 19.40 -3.46
CA SER A 167 8.31 20.69 -3.59
C SER A 167 9.78 20.60 -3.21
N ASP A 168 10.09 20.13 -2.02
CA ASP A 168 11.46 20.08 -1.47
C ASP A 168 12.05 18.67 -1.46
N ALA A 169 11.36 17.69 -2.07
CA ALA A 169 11.82 16.31 -2.09
C ALA A 169 13.01 16.11 -3.05
N PRO A 170 13.91 15.15 -2.77
CA PRO A 170 14.95 14.72 -3.71
C PRO A 170 14.36 14.23 -5.04
N ILE A 171 15.11 14.35 -6.13
CA ILE A 171 14.63 13.98 -7.48
C ILE A 171 14.13 12.53 -7.55
N ALA A 172 14.86 11.59 -6.95
CA ALA A 172 14.43 10.19 -6.89
C ALA A 172 13.09 10.00 -6.18
N THR A 173 12.85 10.77 -5.10
CA THR A 173 11.57 10.78 -4.39
C THR A 173 10.46 11.40 -5.25
N LYS A 174 10.75 12.52 -5.94
CA LYS A 174 9.81 13.14 -6.91
C LYS A 174 9.44 12.15 -8.00
N SER A 175 10.40 11.43 -8.57
CA SER A 175 10.15 10.38 -9.57
C SER A 175 9.22 9.29 -9.02
N SER A 176 9.45 8.85 -7.79
CA SER A 176 8.58 7.84 -7.13
C SER A 176 7.16 8.36 -6.90
N ILE A 177 6.99 9.63 -6.53
CA ILE A 177 5.67 10.25 -6.38
C ILE A 177 4.98 10.38 -7.73
N LEU A 178 5.69 10.74 -8.81
CA LEU A 178 5.13 10.76 -10.16
C LEU A 178 4.59 9.39 -10.59
N GLU A 179 5.26 8.28 -10.19
CA GLU A 179 4.74 6.92 -10.40
C GLU A 179 3.40 6.68 -9.68
N ILE A 180 3.24 7.25 -8.48
CA ILE A 180 1.97 7.16 -7.75
C ILE A 180 0.90 7.98 -8.47
N LEU A 181 1.20 9.22 -8.84
CA LEU A 181 0.30 10.11 -9.58
C LEU A 181 -0.13 9.48 -10.92
N GLY A 182 0.82 8.89 -11.65
CA GLY A 182 0.53 8.14 -12.88
C GLY A 182 -0.43 6.98 -12.67
N ALA A 183 -0.27 6.25 -11.55
CA ALA A 183 -1.16 5.14 -11.21
C ALA A 183 -2.55 5.60 -10.73
N MET A 184 -2.68 6.81 -10.17
CA MET A 184 -3.98 7.42 -9.81
C MET A 184 -4.78 7.85 -11.02
N GLY A 185 -4.14 8.36 -12.07
CA GLY A 185 -4.74 8.61 -13.37
C GLY A 185 -5.82 9.71 -13.44
N ASN A 186 -5.95 10.55 -12.40
CA ASN A 186 -6.93 11.65 -12.38
C ASN A 186 -6.39 12.94 -13.03
N ALA A 187 -7.25 13.94 -13.21
CA ALA A 187 -6.90 15.19 -13.88
C ALA A 187 -5.76 15.95 -13.20
N THR A 188 -5.80 16.07 -11.87
CA THR A 188 -4.76 16.74 -11.07
C THR A 188 -3.40 16.03 -11.21
N ALA A 189 -3.40 14.70 -11.22
CA ALA A 189 -2.21 13.91 -11.47
C ALA A 189 -1.68 14.09 -12.90
N LEU A 190 -2.58 14.15 -13.91
CA LEU A 190 -2.19 14.40 -15.30
C LEU A 190 -1.49 15.74 -15.49
N GLU A 191 -2.01 16.80 -14.88
CA GLU A 191 -1.40 18.13 -14.89
C GLU A 191 0.01 18.12 -14.29
N ALA A 192 0.16 17.48 -13.14
CA ALA A 192 1.46 17.38 -12.45
C ALA A 192 2.49 16.56 -13.26
N VAL A 193 2.08 15.43 -13.82
CA VAL A 193 2.95 14.62 -14.68
C VAL A 193 3.28 15.36 -15.96
N GLY A 194 2.32 16.11 -16.54
CA GLY A 194 2.53 16.97 -17.70
C GLY A 194 3.54 18.11 -17.44
N ALA A 195 3.49 18.70 -16.25
CA ALA A 195 4.47 19.70 -15.82
C ALA A 195 5.87 19.09 -15.65
N ALA A 196 5.97 17.91 -15.03
CA ALA A 196 7.23 17.21 -14.83
C ALA A 196 7.90 16.76 -16.15
N ALA A 197 7.10 16.51 -17.20
CA ALA A 197 7.65 16.22 -18.53
C ALA A 197 8.40 17.40 -19.16
N ARG A 198 8.25 18.61 -18.61
CA ARG A 198 8.95 19.84 -19.02
C ARG A 198 9.92 20.36 -17.96
N ASP A 199 10.20 19.55 -16.92
CA ASP A 199 11.14 19.91 -15.86
C ASP A 199 12.57 20.05 -16.41
N LYS A 200 13.44 20.73 -15.67
CA LYS A 200 14.88 20.83 -16.02
C LYS A 200 15.63 19.53 -15.78
N SER A 201 15.13 18.67 -14.89
CA SER A 201 15.70 17.37 -14.59
C SER A 201 15.36 16.35 -15.67
N THR A 202 16.37 15.80 -16.32
CA THR A 202 16.20 14.73 -17.32
C THR A 202 15.57 13.46 -16.72
N GLU A 203 15.83 13.20 -15.43
CA GLU A 203 15.23 12.07 -14.72
C GLU A 203 13.70 12.24 -14.56
N LEU A 204 13.25 13.45 -14.22
CA LEU A 204 11.82 13.75 -14.14
C LEU A 204 11.16 13.74 -15.52
N GLN A 205 11.82 14.32 -16.55
CA GLN A 205 11.34 14.26 -17.93
C GLN A 205 11.19 12.80 -18.41
N ASP A 206 12.18 11.95 -18.12
CA ASP A 206 12.16 10.54 -18.53
C ASP A 206 10.99 9.79 -17.87
N THR A 207 10.83 9.92 -16.55
CA THR A 207 9.74 9.33 -15.80
C THR A 207 8.38 9.83 -16.30
N ALA A 208 8.22 11.15 -16.39
CA ALA A 208 6.95 11.77 -16.77
C ALA A 208 6.55 11.45 -18.21
N SER A 209 7.49 11.52 -19.18
CA SER A 209 7.21 11.19 -20.59
C SER A 209 6.80 9.71 -20.76
N ARG A 210 7.36 8.80 -19.97
CA ARG A 210 6.95 7.40 -19.96
C ARG A 210 5.54 7.23 -19.40
N LEU A 211 5.24 7.84 -18.26
CA LEU A 211 3.92 7.78 -17.63
C LEU A 211 2.84 8.37 -18.55
N LEU A 212 3.09 9.53 -19.20
CA LEU A 212 2.17 10.11 -20.18
C LEU A 212 1.96 9.17 -21.38
N GLY A 213 3.04 8.54 -21.88
CA GLY A 213 2.94 7.57 -22.99
C GLY A 213 2.09 6.35 -22.66
N GLU A 214 1.95 5.99 -21.38
CA GLU A 214 1.16 4.87 -20.87
C GLU A 214 -0.23 5.29 -20.35
N TRP A 215 -0.54 6.60 -20.36
CA TRP A 215 -1.79 7.13 -19.78
C TRP A 215 -3.03 6.57 -20.46
N MET A 216 -4.02 6.15 -19.64
CA MET A 216 -5.17 5.37 -20.15
C MET A 216 -6.44 6.21 -20.40
N SER A 217 -6.41 7.54 -20.20
CA SER A 217 -7.53 8.44 -20.47
C SER A 217 -7.24 9.31 -21.69
N VAL A 218 -8.29 9.58 -22.48
CA VAL A 218 -8.25 10.50 -23.63
C VAL A 218 -7.82 11.92 -23.23
N ASP A 219 -8.01 12.30 -21.97
CA ASP A 219 -7.63 13.63 -21.45
C ASP A 219 -6.13 13.91 -21.59
N ALA A 220 -5.30 12.87 -21.69
CA ALA A 220 -3.87 13.02 -21.91
C ALA A 220 -3.52 13.39 -23.37
N ALA A 221 -4.45 13.28 -24.34
CA ALA A 221 -4.16 13.53 -25.74
C ALA A 221 -3.62 14.95 -26.03
N PRO A 222 -4.19 16.04 -25.47
CA PRO A 222 -3.64 17.39 -25.63
C PRO A 222 -2.22 17.52 -25.06
N VAL A 223 -1.98 16.95 -23.87
CA VAL A 223 -0.67 17.00 -23.20
C VAL A 223 0.39 16.26 -23.99
N LEU A 224 0.06 15.08 -24.51
CA LEU A 224 0.94 14.28 -25.37
C LEU A 224 1.26 14.98 -26.69
N LEU A 225 0.25 15.59 -27.34
CA LEU A 225 0.43 16.31 -28.61
C LEU A 225 1.36 17.53 -28.40
N GLU A 226 1.17 18.25 -27.30
CA GLU A 226 2.04 19.37 -26.96
C GLU A 226 3.47 18.91 -26.65
N LEU A 227 3.65 17.86 -25.84
CA LEU A 227 4.97 17.29 -25.54
C LEU A 227 5.68 16.82 -26.82
N ALA A 228 4.96 16.19 -27.75
CA ALA A 228 5.49 15.78 -29.04
C ALA A 228 6.03 16.94 -29.90
N LYS A 229 5.41 18.13 -29.76
CA LYS A 229 5.82 19.34 -30.50
C LYS A 229 6.94 20.10 -29.82
N THR A 230 7.01 20.09 -28.49
CA THR A 230 7.84 21.00 -27.70
C THR A 230 9.03 20.34 -27.02
N ALA A 231 9.05 19.01 -26.87
CA ALA A 231 10.19 18.33 -26.26
C ALA A 231 11.45 18.51 -27.12
N THR A 232 12.57 18.81 -26.46
CA THR A 232 13.86 18.99 -27.12
C THR A 232 14.54 17.68 -27.47
N ASP A 233 14.29 16.62 -26.67
CA ASP A 233 14.83 15.29 -26.89
C ASP A 233 13.86 14.45 -27.75
N SER A 234 14.37 13.91 -28.86
CA SER A 234 13.61 13.06 -29.77
C SER A 234 13.02 11.82 -29.11
N LYS A 235 13.65 11.29 -28.05
CA LYS A 235 13.14 10.18 -27.24
C LYS A 235 11.78 10.51 -26.63
N TYR A 236 11.63 11.72 -26.09
CA TYR A 236 10.37 12.16 -25.48
C TYR A 236 9.30 12.49 -26.52
N GLN A 237 9.71 13.08 -27.65
CA GLN A 237 8.82 13.31 -28.80
C GLN A 237 8.21 11.98 -29.29
N VAL A 238 9.07 10.96 -29.50
CA VAL A 238 8.62 9.65 -29.99
C VAL A 238 7.71 8.96 -28.98
N ARG A 239 8.00 9.03 -27.69
CA ARG A 239 7.12 8.48 -26.64
C ARG A 239 5.75 9.16 -26.65
N ALA A 240 5.73 10.48 -26.72
CA ALA A 240 4.51 11.27 -26.74
C ALA A 240 3.67 10.95 -27.97
N LEU A 241 4.27 10.89 -29.17
CA LEU A 241 3.57 10.52 -30.40
C LEU A 241 2.99 9.11 -30.35
N ARG A 242 3.74 8.14 -29.85
CA ARG A 242 3.25 6.77 -29.68
C ARG A 242 2.05 6.71 -28.72
N GLY A 243 2.14 7.41 -27.58
CA GLY A 243 1.05 7.53 -26.63
C GLY A 243 -0.18 8.17 -27.23
N TYR A 244 -0.02 9.28 -27.97
CA TYR A 244 -1.10 9.97 -28.68
C TYR A 244 -1.78 9.05 -29.70
N ILE A 245 -1.01 8.40 -30.59
CA ILE A 245 -1.55 7.48 -31.60
C ILE A 245 -2.30 6.32 -30.93
N ARG A 246 -1.78 5.79 -29.83
CA ARG A 246 -2.44 4.72 -29.07
C ARG A 246 -3.80 5.19 -28.56
N LEU A 247 -3.88 6.38 -27.95
CA LEU A 247 -5.15 6.92 -27.45
C LEU A 247 -6.15 7.14 -28.58
N VAL A 248 -5.72 7.74 -29.71
CA VAL A 248 -6.59 7.93 -30.85
C VAL A 248 -7.18 6.60 -31.35
N ARG A 249 -6.36 5.55 -31.45
CA ARG A 249 -6.83 4.22 -31.89
C ARG A 249 -7.76 3.53 -30.89
N GLN A 250 -7.64 3.86 -29.62
CA GLN A 250 -8.43 3.22 -28.56
C GLN A 250 -9.78 3.88 -28.35
N PHE A 251 -9.90 5.18 -28.64
CA PHE A 251 -11.10 5.99 -28.35
C PHE A 251 -11.81 6.53 -29.61
N THR A 252 -11.36 6.16 -30.81
CA THR A 252 -12.07 6.35 -32.08
C THR A 252 -12.58 5.02 -32.61
#